data_9864217354fa3075e23f9478eeb09204
#
_entry.id   9864217354fa3075e23f9478eeb09204
#
_cell.length_a   1.000
_cell.length_b   1.000
_cell.length_c   1.000
_cell.angle_alpha   90.00
_cell.angle_beta   90.00
_cell.angle_gamma   90.00
#
_symmetry.space_group_name_H-M   'P 1'
#
loop_
_entity.id
_entity.type
_entity.pdbx_description
1 polymer ?
#
loop_
_entity_poly.entity_id
_entity_poly.type
_entity_poly.pdbx_seq_one_letter_code
_entity_poly.pdbx_strand_id
1 'polypeptide(L)'
;ATTGLGHLYRLFALVEMYKNDYDFVFVTKKTSILNIIPSAYKIKLIPESISIEQEPDWMVSLFNSNEYIIIADGYQFISTYQRQIKEKGFKLICIDDLAKEHMFADIVVNHSPHSQENHFSKERYTKLALGTKYALLRPLFLKEAKQNKSIQTIDSAFVCFGGADSLNLTQKAVEAILQIPNFKKIHVVLGGAYSHKEIFNFEE
;
A
#
# COMPACT_ATOMS: atom_id res chain seq x y z
N ALA A 1 14.33 1.30 6.37
CA ALA A 1 13.02 1.82 5.91
C ALA A 1 11.93 1.19 6.76
N THR A 2 11.21 2.03 7.49
CA THR A 2 10.15 1.66 8.43
C THR A 2 8.75 1.65 7.78
N THR A 3 8.67 1.70 6.46
CA THR A 3 7.41 1.62 5.73
C THR A 3 6.93 0.18 5.72
N GLY A 4 5.72 -0.04 6.22
CA GLY A 4 5.09 -1.35 6.26
C GLY A 4 4.86 -1.92 4.85
N LEU A 5 4.58 -3.22 4.76
CA LEU A 5 4.33 -3.95 3.51
C LEU A 5 3.05 -3.50 2.77
N GLY A 6 2.29 -2.57 3.34
CA GLY A 6 1.02 -2.10 2.78
C GLY A 6 1.11 -1.60 1.34
N HIS A 7 2.12 -0.78 1.04
CA HIS A 7 2.38 -0.28 -0.32
C HIS A 7 2.60 -1.43 -1.32
N LEU A 8 3.44 -2.40 -0.95
CA LEU A 8 3.73 -3.55 -1.81
C LEU A 8 2.48 -4.42 -2.06
N TYR A 9 1.71 -4.70 -1.01
CA TYR A 9 0.50 -5.53 -1.15
C TYR A 9 -0.60 -4.87 -1.96
N ARG A 10 -0.75 -3.55 -1.91
CA ARG A 10 -1.72 -2.86 -2.79
C ARG A 10 -1.26 -2.79 -4.25
N LEU A 11 0.06 -2.72 -4.49
CA LEU A 11 0.60 -2.89 -5.85
C LEU A 11 0.37 -4.31 -6.38
N PHE A 12 0.53 -5.35 -5.55
CA PHE A 12 0.14 -6.71 -5.96
C PHE A 12 -1.35 -6.81 -6.30
N ALA A 13 -2.22 -6.16 -5.52
CA ALA A 13 -3.64 -6.15 -5.83
C ALA A 13 -3.92 -5.49 -7.19
N LEU A 14 -3.25 -4.38 -7.51
CA LEU A 14 -3.36 -3.72 -8.79
C LEU A 14 -2.86 -4.61 -9.94
N VAL A 15 -1.69 -5.25 -9.76
CA VAL A 15 -1.15 -6.18 -10.76
C VAL A 15 -2.12 -7.33 -11.00
N GLU A 16 -2.67 -7.94 -9.96
CA GLU A 16 -3.65 -9.04 -10.09
C GLU A 16 -4.94 -8.62 -10.83
N MET A 17 -5.33 -7.35 -10.73
CA MET A 17 -6.49 -6.82 -11.46
C MET A 17 -6.23 -6.69 -12.97
N TYR A 18 -5.00 -6.39 -13.37
CA TYR A 18 -4.67 -5.99 -14.74
C TYR A 18 -3.63 -6.88 -15.44
N LYS A 19 -3.16 -7.96 -14.82
CA LYS A 19 -2.10 -8.84 -15.36
C LYS A 19 -2.44 -9.54 -16.68
N ASN A 20 -3.72 -9.61 -17.02
CA ASN A 20 -4.16 -10.17 -18.30
C ASN A 20 -4.15 -9.15 -19.45
N ASP A 21 -4.08 -7.86 -19.10
CA ASP A 21 -4.16 -6.75 -20.06
C ASP A 21 -2.80 -6.05 -20.23
N TYR A 22 -1.93 -6.13 -19.21
CA TYR A 22 -0.65 -5.43 -19.15
C TYR A 22 0.47 -6.28 -18.60
N ASP A 23 1.68 -6.08 -19.11
CA ASP A 23 2.92 -6.57 -18.51
C ASP A 23 3.38 -5.62 -17.40
N PHE A 24 3.88 -6.18 -16.30
CA PHE A 24 4.35 -5.42 -15.15
C PHE A 24 5.83 -5.66 -14.87
N VAL A 25 6.52 -4.58 -14.47
CA VAL A 25 7.90 -4.62 -13.98
C VAL A 25 7.92 -3.88 -12.63
N PHE A 26 8.32 -4.59 -11.58
CA PHE A 26 8.57 -3.95 -10.28
C PHE A 26 9.92 -3.26 -10.31
N VAL A 27 9.93 -1.96 -10.02
CA VAL A 27 11.14 -1.16 -9.94
C VAL A 27 11.37 -0.75 -8.49
N THR A 28 12.47 -1.17 -7.89
CA THR A 28 12.75 -0.92 -6.46
C THR A 28 14.24 -0.96 -6.18
N LYS A 29 14.67 -0.36 -5.07
CA LYS A 29 16.03 -0.57 -4.54
C LYS A 29 16.15 -1.94 -3.90
N LYS A 30 17.38 -2.43 -3.74
CA LYS A 30 17.66 -3.66 -3.01
C LYS A 30 17.15 -3.53 -1.57
N THR A 31 16.29 -4.44 -1.16
CA THR A 31 15.69 -4.45 0.18
C THR A 31 15.56 -5.89 0.69
N SER A 32 15.40 -6.05 2.02
CA SER A 32 15.18 -7.35 2.66
C SER A 32 13.85 -8.02 2.28
N ILE A 33 12.94 -7.28 1.64
CA ILE A 33 11.61 -7.78 1.28
C ILE A 33 11.48 -8.20 -0.19
N LEU A 34 12.58 -8.23 -0.96
CA LEU A 34 12.55 -8.64 -2.37
C LEU A 34 12.00 -10.06 -2.56
N ASN A 35 12.26 -10.95 -1.61
CA ASN A 35 11.77 -12.33 -1.61
C ASN A 35 10.24 -12.45 -1.47
N ILE A 36 9.56 -11.37 -1.09
CA ILE A 36 8.09 -11.33 -1.00
C ILE A 36 7.47 -11.11 -2.40
N ILE A 37 8.22 -10.52 -3.33
CA ILE A 37 7.75 -10.34 -4.71
C ILE A 37 7.77 -11.70 -5.41
N PRO A 38 6.61 -12.20 -5.89
CA PRO A 38 6.55 -13.49 -6.54
C PRO A 38 7.50 -13.57 -7.74
N SER A 39 8.17 -14.71 -7.92
CA SER A 39 9.14 -14.94 -8.99
C SER A 39 8.56 -14.85 -10.41
N ALA A 40 7.24 -14.89 -10.53
CA ALA A 40 6.54 -14.67 -11.80
C ALA A 40 6.62 -13.21 -12.29
N TYR A 41 6.94 -12.26 -11.42
CA TYR A 41 7.02 -10.85 -11.78
C TYR A 41 8.46 -10.43 -12.11
N LYS A 42 8.58 -9.62 -13.16
CA LYS A 42 9.87 -8.98 -13.51
C LYS A 42 10.25 -7.96 -12.47
N ILE A 43 11.51 -7.98 -12.03
CA ILE A 43 12.06 -6.99 -11.09
C ILE A 43 13.24 -6.28 -11.74
N LYS A 44 13.25 -4.96 -11.68
CA LYS A 44 14.40 -4.13 -12.02
C LYS A 44 14.89 -3.41 -10.77
N LEU A 45 16.12 -3.69 -10.39
CA LEU A 45 16.73 -3.04 -9.23
C LEU A 45 17.32 -1.69 -9.62
N ILE A 46 16.98 -0.66 -8.87
CA ILE A 46 17.61 0.65 -8.93
C ILE A 46 18.99 0.52 -8.27
N PRO A 47 20.09 0.90 -8.93
CA PRO A 47 21.40 0.90 -8.30
C PRO A 47 21.44 1.76 -7.03
N GLU A 48 22.19 1.35 -6.03
CA GLU A 48 22.30 2.08 -4.76
C GLU A 48 22.87 3.49 -4.94
N SER A 49 23.71 3.69 -5.98
CA SER A 49 24.29 4.98 -6.35
C SER A 49 23.30 5.99 -6.94
N ILE A 50 22.13 5.55 -7.37
CA ILE A 50 21.09 6.43 -7.92
C ILE A 50 20.26 7.00 -6.78
N SER A 51 20.27 8.33 -6.63
CA SER A 51 19.41 9.03 -5.66
C SER A 51 17.98 9.14 -6.19
N ILE A 52 17.02 9.52 -5.32
CA ILE A 52 15.61 9.67 -5.71
C ILE A 52 15.45 10.75 -6.80
N GLU A 53 16.27 11.80 -6.77
CA GLU A 53 16.27 12.88 -7.75
C GLU A 53 16.82 12.44 -9.11
N GLN A 54 17.65 11.41 -9.13
CA GLN A 54 18.25 10.84 -10.35
C GLN A 54 17.41 9.70 -10.93
N GLU A 55 16.46 9.15 -10.17
CA GLU A 55 15.62 8.05 -10.64
C GLU A 55 14.85 8.37 -11.94
N PRO A 56 14.29 9.58 -12.16
CA PRO A 56 13.61 9.90 -13.42
C PRO A 56 14.50 9.80 -14.65
N ASP A 57 15.77 10.25 -14.57
CA ASP A 57 16.74 10.12 -15.66
C ASP A 57 17.15 8.67 -15.88
N TRP A 58 17.34 7.91 -14.82
CA TRP A 58 17.63 6.49 -14.89
C TRP A 58 16.44 5.71 -15.48
N MET A 59 15.21 6.06 -15.12
CA MET A 59 13.99 5.41 -15.64
C MET A 59 13.89 5.59 -17.17
N VAL A 60 14.06 6.80 -17.69
CA VAL A 60 13.96 7.07 -19.13
C VAL A 60 15.10 6.42 -19.92
N SER A 61 16.23 6.12 -19.30
CA SER A 61 17.33 5.40 -19.95
C SER A 61 17.03 3.92 -20.19
N LEU A 62 16.04 3.35 -19.50
CA LEU A 62 15.70 1.93 -19.54
C LEU A 62 14.30 1.65 -20.13
N PHE A 63 13.39 2.61 -19.98
CA PHE A 63 11.98 2.43 -20.34
C PHE A 63 11.56 3.53 -21.31
N ASN A 64 10.95 3.15 -22.42
CA ASN A 64 10.39 4.08 -23.38
C ASN A 64 9.09 4.70 -22.82
N SER A 65 9.03 6.01 -22.69
CA SER A 65 7.87 6.71 -22.13
C SER A 65 6.57 6.55 -22.95
N ASN A 66 6.67 6.14 -24.23
CA ASN A 66 5.49 5.84 -25.05
C ASN A 66 4.94 4.42 -24.82
N GLU A 67 5.71 3.53 -24.20
CA GLU A 67 5.34 2.12 -23.98
C GLU A 67 5.03 1.81 -22.52
N TYR A 68 5.58 2.61 -21.60
CA TYR A 68 5.45 2.38 -20.17
C TYR A 68 4.67 3.48 -19.47
N ILE A 69 3.81 3.05 -18.55
CA ILE A 69 3.14 3.90 -17.57
C ILE A 69 3.81 3.67 -16.22
N ILE A 70 4.16 4.74 -15.54
CA ILE A 70 4.72 4.64 -14.18
C ILE A 70 3.59 4.67 -13.16
N ILE A 71 3.61 3.72 -12.23
CA ILE A 71 2.73 3.69 -11.07
C ILE A 71 3.61 3.86 -9.84
N ALA A 72 3.45 5.00 -9.17
CA ALA A 72 4.22 5.37 -8.00
C ALA A 72 3.38 5.21 -6.73
N ASP A 73 3.89 4.44 -5.78
CA ASP A 73 3.27 4.20 -4.48
C ASP A 73 4.31 4.33 -3.37
N GLY A 74 4.26 5.43 -2.65
CA GLY A 74 5.19 5.73 -1.56
C GLY A 74 5.32 7.22 -1.29
N TYR A 75 5.61 7.56 -0.04
CA TYR A 75 5.68 8.95 0.45
C TYR A 75 6.87 9.75 -0.10
N GLN A 76 7.85 9.08 -0.70
CA GLN A 76 9.01 9.71 -1.33
C GLN A 76 8.71 10.33 -2.71
N PHE A 77 7.58 9.99 -3.33
CA PHE A 77 7.22 10.46 -4.67
C PHE A 77 6.50 11.81 -4.61
N ILE A 78 7.21 12.81 -4.06
CA ILE A 78 6.73 14.17 -3.86
C ILE A 78 6.58 14.94 -5.19
N SER A 79 6.05 16.16 -5.13
CA SER A 79 5.77 17.01 -6.31
C SER A 79 6.94 17.12 -7.29
N THR A 80 8.17 17.31 -6.80
CA THR A 80 9.36 17.44 -7.64
C THR A 80 9.66 16.17 -8.43
N TYR A 81 9.56 15.00 -7.80
CA TYR A 81 9.71 13.71 -8.47
C TYR A 81 8.64 13.51 -9.55
N GLN A 82 7.37 13.75 -9.21
CA GLN A 82 6.25 13.62 -10.14
C GLN A 82 6.45 14.52 -11.38
N ARG A 83 6.84 15.78 -11.17
CA ARG A 83 7.11 16.72 -12.26
C ARG A 83 8.22 16.21 -13.17
N GLN A 84 9.35 15.76 -12.62
CA GLN A 84 10.45 15.22 -13.39
C GLN A 84 10.04 14.01 -14.24
N ILE A 85 9.28 13.07 -13.69
CA ILE A 85 8.72 11.92 -14.44
C ILE A 85 7.85 12.41 -15.61
N LYS A 86 7.02 13.42 -15.39
CA LYS A 86 6.18 14.01 -16.45
C LYS A 86 6.99 14.72 -17.52
N GLU A 87 8.05 15.44 -17.14
CA GLU A 87 8.99 16.11 -18.08
C GLU A 87 9.74 15.09 -18.96
N LYS A 88 9.96 13.85 -18.48
CA LYS A 88 10.49 12.73 -19.28
C LYS A 88 9.46 12.08 -20.22
N GLY A 89 8.23 12.58 -20.24
CA GLY A 89 7.17 12.12 -21.16
C GLY A 89 6.34 10.94 -20.67
N PHE A 90 6.61 10.40 -19.48
CA PHE A 90 5.84 9.29 -18.95
C PHE A 90 4.41 9.69 -18.57
N LYS A 91 3.48 8.74 -18.74
CA LYS A 91 2.22 8.76 -18.01
C LYS A 91 2.47 8.30 -16.58
N LEU A 92 1.89 9.01 -15.61
CA LEU A 92 2.11 8.77 -14.20
C LEU A 92 0.79 8.55 -13.46
N ILE A 93 0.72 7.48 -12.70
CA ILE A 93 -0.35 7.20 -11.74
C ILE A 93 0.27 7.23 -10.35
N CYS A 94 -0.25 8.06 -9.46
CA CYS A 94 0.17 8.09 -8.05
C CYS A 94 -0.90 7.45 -7.17
N ILE A 95 -0.48 6.58 -6.25
CA ILE A 95 -1.31 6.13 -5.14
C ILE A 95 -0.90 6.97 -3.95
N ASP A 96 -1.81 7.85 -3.49
CA ASP A 96 -1.53 8.83 -2.46
C ASP A 96 -2.54 8.73 -1.32
N ASP A 97 -2.06 8.69 -0.09
CA ASP A 97 -2.89 8.58 1.11
C ASP A 97 -3.03 9.92 1.85
N LEU A 98 -2.19 10.91 1.52
CA LEU A 98 -1.99 12.08 2.37
C LEU A 98 -2.56 13.38 1.81
N ALA A 99 -2.67 13.51 0.49
CA ALA A 99 -3.09 14.72 -0.22
C ALA A 99 -2.30 15.99 0.18
N LYS A 100 -1.00 15.83 0.50
CA LYS A 100 -0.16 16.93 0.99
C LYS A 100 0.62 17.65 -0.10
N GLU A 101 0.85 16.94 -1.21
CA GLU A 101 1.69 17.41 -2.30
C GLU A 101 0.86 18.01 -3.44
N HIS A 102 1.46 18.90 -4.24
CA HIS A 102 0.88 19.25 -5.52
C HIS A 102 1.06 18.09 -6.51
N MET A 103 -0.03 17.62 -7.12
CA MET A 103 -0.05 16.43 -7.96
C MET A 103 0.19 16.76 -9.43
N PHE A 104 1.31 16.24 -9.97
CA PHE A 104 1.64 16.29 -11.40
C PHE A 104 1.25 14.98 -12.13
N ALA A 105 0.76 13.97 -11.42
CA ALA A 105 0.31 12.71 -12.00
C ALA A 105 -0.88 12.90 -12.94
N ASP A 106 -1.01 12.02 -13.95
CA ASP A 106 -2.20 11.97 -14.81
C ASP A 106 -3.42 11.45 -14.04
N ILE A 107 -3.19 10.50 -13.12
CA ILE A 107 -4.22 9.94 -12.25
C ILE A 107 -3.67 9.87 -10.82
N VAL A 108 -4.48 10.30 -9.86
CA VAL A 108 -4.22 10.09 -8.42
C VAL A 108 -5.30 9.17 -7.87
N VAL A 109 -4.88 8.08 -7.24
CA VAL A 109 -5.75 7.12 -6.57
C VAL A 109 -5.65 7.33 -5.07
N ASN A 110 -6.78 7.64 -4.42
CA ASN A 110 -6.87 7.68 -2.96
C ASN A 110 -8.16 6.98 -2.52
N HIS A 111 -8.02 5.85 -1.86
CA HIS A 111 -9.15 4.99 -1.47
C HIS A 111 -9.74 5.33 -0.09
N SER A 112 -9.30 6.41 0.55
CA SER A 112 -9.90 6.86 1.81
C SER A 112 -11.37 7.26 1.62
N PRO A 113 -12.28 6.81 2.50
CA PRO A 113 -13.69 7.19 2.44
C PRO A 113 -13.93 8.69 2.66
N HIS A 114 -12.97 9.38 3.28
CA HIS A 114 -13.06 10.80 3.60
C HIS A 114 -12.36 11.71 2.59
N SER A 115 -11.75 11.13 1.56
CA SER A 115 -11.01 11.89 0.55
C SER A 115 -11.97 12.67 -0.35
N GLN A 116 -11.72 13.98 -0.50
CA GLN A 116 -12.51 14.89 -1.33
C GLN A 116 -11.59 15.63 -2.30
N GLU A 117 -12.14 16.08 -3.43
CA GLU A 117 -11.35 16.76 -4.47
C GLU A 117 -10.66 18.03 -3.96
N ASN A 118 -11.32 18.80 -3.10
CA ASN A 118 -10.77 20.03 -2.50
C ASN A 118 -9.57 19.81 -1.57
N HIS A 119 -9.27 18.56 -1.20
CA HIS A 119 -8.05 18.23 -0.46
C HIS A 119 -6.79 18.23 -1.34
N PHE A 120 -6.94 18.16 -2.67
CA PHE A 120 -5.82 18.02 -3.60
C PHE A 120 -5.47 19.30 -4.31
N SER A 121 -4.21 19.71 -4.20
CA SER A 121 -3.59 20.62 -5.15
C SER A 121 -3.12 19.80 -6.35
N LYS A 122 -3.55 20.14 -7.57
CA LYS A 122 -3.30 19.30 -8.75
C LYS A 122 -3.27 20.10 -10.05
N GLU A 123 -2.64 19.52 -11.07
CA GLU A 123 -2.70 20.02 -12.42
C GLU A 123 -4.12 19.90 -13.01
N ARG A 124 -4.43 20.73 -14.00
CA ARG A 124 -5.76 20.72 -14.67
C ARG A 124 -6.08 19.40 -15.35
N TYR A 125 -5.06 18.70 -15.84
CA TYR A 125 -5.21 17.41 -16.51
C TYR A 125 -5.31 16.23 -15.55
N THR A 126 -4.94 16.41 -14.27
CA THR A 126 -4.96 15.34 -13.27
C THR A 126 -6.37 14.89 -12.96
N LYS A 127 -6.62 13.61 -13.13
CA LYS A 127 -7.86 12.93 -12.74
C LYS A 127 -7.74 12.33 -11.36
N LEU A 128 -8.78 12.46 -10.55
CA LEU A 128 -8.84 11.91 -9.21
C LEU A 128 -9.75 10.68 -9.17
N ALA A 129 -9.23 9.58 -8.66
CA ALA A 129 -9.94 8.34 -8.38
C ALA A 129 -10.07 8.19 -6.86
N LEU A 130 -11.13 8.81 -6.29
CA LEU A 130 -11.32 8.95 -4.85
C LEU A 130 -12.38 8.02 -4.30
N GLY A 131 -12.14 7.57 -3.06
CA GLY A 131 -13.07 6.81 -2.25
C GLY A 131 -12.91 5.29 -2.37
N THR A 132 -13.67 4.58 -1.56
CA THR A 132 -13.54 3.13 -1.34
C THR A 132 -13.78 2.27 -2.58
N LYS A 133 -14.49 2.79 -3.60
CA LYS A 133 -14.68 2.10 -4.88
C LYS A 133 -13.38 1.88 -5.66
N TYR A 134 -12.32 2.63 -5.32
CA TYR A 134 -10.98 2.50 -5.90
C TYR A 134 -10.01 1.78 -4.96
N ALA A 135 -10.51 1.10 -3.93
CA ALA A 135 -9.67 0.34 -3.02
C ALA A 135 -8.95 -0.81 -3.75
N LEU A 136 -7.64 -0.84 -3.62
CA LEU A 136 -6.79 -1.88 -4.18
C LEU A 136 -6.80 -3.08 -3.24
N LEU A 137 -7.78 -3.97 -3.41
CA LEU A 137 -7.97 -5.16 -2.61
C LEU A 137 -7.51 -6.40 -3.36
N ARG A 138 -6.76 -7.27 -2.67
CA ARG A 138 -6.36 -8.56 -3.23
C ARG A 138 -7.59 -9.40 -3.61
N PRO A 139 -7.51 -10.23 -4.67
CA PRO A 139 -8.66 -11.03 -5.15
C PRO A 139 -9.35 -11.86 -4.07
N LEU A 140 -8.59 -12.36 -3.09
CA LEU A 140 -9.14 -13.11 -1.97
C LEU A 140 -10.18 -12.28 -1.18
N PHE A 141 -9.86 -11.01 -0.87
CA PHE A 141 -10.80 -10.14 -0.16
C PHE A 141 -12.05 -9.83 -1.00
N LEU A 142 -11.87 -9.62 -2.31
CA LEU A 142 -12.98 -9.41 -3.23
C LEU A 142 -13.89 -10.64 -3.33
N LYS A 143 -13.32 -11.85 -3.29
CA LYS A 143 -14.06 -13.10 -3.25
C LYS A 143 -14.85 -13.24 -1.94
N GLU A 144 -14.20 -13.00 -0.81
CA GLU A 144 -14.82 -13.11 0.51
C GLU A 144 -15.91 -12.05 0.73
N ALA A 145 -15.73 -10.84 0.18
CA ALA A 145 -16.75 -9.79 0.26
C ALA A 145 -18.07 -10.11 -0.47
N LYS A 146 -18.06 -11.08 -1.39
CA LYS A 146 -19.27 -11.55 -2.08
C LYS A 146 -20.08 -12.55 -1.25
N GLN A 147 -19.52 -13.04 -0.14
CA GLN A 147 -20.24 -13.99 0.72
C GLN A 147 -21.18 -13.23 1.64
N ASN A 148 -22.43 -13.64 1.70
CA ASN A 148 -23.38 -13.15 2.69
C ASN A 148 -23.03 -13.75 4.05
N LYS A 149 -22.43 -12.93 4.92
CA LYS A 149 -22.14 -13.31 6.32
C LYS A 149 -23.21 -12.71 7.22
N SER A 150 -23.93 -13.56 7.92
CA SER A 150 -24.85 -13.14 8.97
C SER A 150 -24.15 -13.29 10.32
N ILE A 151 -23.90 -12.18 10.99
CA ILE A 151 -23.35 -12.17 12.36
C ILE A 151 -24.54 -12.16 13.31
N GLN A 152 -24.78 -13.29 13.98
CA GLN A 152 -25.86 -13.42 14.94
C GLN A 152 -25.44 -13.07 16.38
N THR A 153 -24.19 -13.33 16.72
CA THR A 153 -23.58 -13.00 18.01
C THR A 153 -22.19 -12.41 17.83
N ILE A 154 -21.85 -11.49 18.71
CA ILE A 154 -20.48 -10.93 18.77
C ILE A 154 -19.84 -11.47 20.04
N ASP A 155 -19.14 -12.61 19.92
CA ASP A 155 -18.48 -13.31 21.01
C ASP A 155 -17.00 -13.59 20.75
N SER A 156 -16.48 -13.13 19.62
CA SER A 156 -15.06 -13.23 19.27
C SER A 156 -14.53 -11.90 18.75
N ALA A 157 -13.28 -11.60 19.08
CA ALA A 157 -12.56 -10.41 18.63
C ALA A 157 -11.35 -10.80 17.77
N PHE A 158 -11.01 -9.94 16.80
CA PHE A 158 -9.80 -10.05 16.02
C PHE A 158 -8.94 -8.80 16.25
N VAL A 159 -7.70 -8.98 16.69
CA VAL A 159 -6.75 -7.90 17.01
C VAL A 159 -5.55 -7.99 16.10
N CYS A 160 -5.26 -6.91 15.36
CA CYS A 160 -4.09 -6.81 14.49
C CYS A 160 -3.68 -5.34 14.32
N PHE A 161 -2.47 -4.97 14.77
CA PHE A 161 -1.90 -3.64 14.64
C PHE A 161 -0.71 -3.59 13.67
N GLY A 162 -0.76 -4.41 12.61
CA GLY A 162 0.21 -4.40 11.52
C GLY A 162 1.53 -5.07 11.84
N GLY A 163 2.62 -4.61 11.20
CA GLY A 163 3.89 -5.34 11.18
C GLY A 163 4.72 -5.26 12.45
N ALA A 164 4.81 -4.11 13.08
CA ALA A 164 5.72 -3.84 14.20
C ALA A 164 5.02 -3.50 15.52
N ASP A 165 3.86 -2.85 15.44
CA ASP A 165 3.10 -2.36 16.60
C ASP A 165 3.99 -1.73 17.68
N SER A 166 4.75 -0.70 17.31
CA SER A 166 5.77 -0.08 18.15
C SER A 166 5.23 0.53 19.46
N LEU A 167 3.93 0.80 19.54
CA LEU A 167 3.24 1.34 20.72
C LEU A 167 2.58 0.26 21.59
N ASN A 168 2.77 -1.01 21.22
CA ASN A 168 2.15 -2.17 21.87
C ASN A 168 0.62 -2.03 22.05
N LEU A 169 -0.04 -1.57 20.99
CA LEU A 169 -1.51 -1.41 20.99
C LEU A 169 -2.23 -2.75 21.05
N THR A 170 -1.58 -3.82 20.56
CA THR A 170 -2.07 -5.19 20.65
C THR A 170 -2.36 -5.58 22.09
N GLN A 171 -1.40 -5.43 22.99
CA GLN A 171 -1.57 -5.75 24.40
C GLN A 171 -2.71 -4.93 25.03
N LYS A 172 -2.70 -3.62 24.81
CA LYS A 172 -3.74 -2.72 25.34
C LYS A 172 -5.15 -3.13 24.88
N ALA A 173 -5.27 -3.53 23.61
CA ALA A 173 -6.54 -3.98 23.05
C ALA A 173 -6.97 -5.31 23.68
N VAL A 174 -6.07 -6.29 23.84
CA VAL A 174 -6.36 -7.57 24.50
C VAL A 174 -6.79 -7.34 25.94
N GLU A 175 -6.04 -6.57 26.73
CA GLU A 175 -6.39 -6.24 28.11
C GLU A 175 -7.79 -5.58 28.22
N ALA A 176 -8.12 -4.67 27.31
CA ALA A 176 -9.41 -4.03 27.27
C ALA A 176 -10.55 -5.02 26.92
N ILE A 177 -10.32 -5.92 25.95
CA ILE A 177 -11.33 -6.91 25.52
C ILE A 177 -11.56 -7.95 26.61
N LEU A 178 -10.55 -8.36 27.37
CA LEU A 178 -10.66 -9.28 28.48
C LEU A 178 -11.59 -8.76 29.62
N GLN A 179 -11.78 -7.44 29.71
CA GLN A 179 -12.74 -6.85 30.67
C GLN A 179 -14.19 -6.92 30.19
N ILE A 180 -14.43 -7.39 28.95
CA ILE A 180 -15.78 -7.46 28.38
C ILE A 180 -16.27 -8.91 28.44
N PRO A 181 -17.23 -9.26 29.33
CA PRO A 181 -17.59 -10.65 29.61
C PRO A 181 -18.20 -11.41 28.45
N ASN A 182 -18.62 -10.72 27.38
CA ASN A 182 -19.28 -11.36 26.25
C ASN A 182 -18.29 -11.98 25.24
N PHE A 183 -17.00 -11.62 25.29
CA PHE A 183 -16.01 -12.20 24.41
C PHE A 183 -15.49 -13.54 24.97
N LYS A 184 -15.67 -14.60 24.17
CA LYS A 184 -15.22 -15.97 24.49
C LYS A 184 -13.88 -16.27 23.81
N LYS A 185 -13.52 -15.51 22.78
CA LYS A 185 -12.32 -15.78 21.97
C LYS A 185 -11.71 -14.49 21.42
N ILE A 186 -10.40 -14.38 21.56
CA ILE A 186 -9.62 -13.28 20.98
C ILE A 186 -8.59 -13.88 20.04
N HIS A 187 -8.69 -13.53 18.75
CA HIS A 187 -7.69 -13.88 17.76
C HIS A 187 -6.69 -12.73 17.64
N VAL A 188 -5.45 -12.99 17.97
CA VAL A 188 -4.37 -12.01 17.89
C VAL A 188 -3.44 -12.38 16.75
N VAL A 189 -3.22 -11.44 15.82
CA VAL A 189 -2.25 -11.59 14.75
C VAL A 189 -1.09 -10.63 14.98
N LEU A 190 0.08 -11.18 15.23
CA LEU A 190 1.32 -10.45 15.44
C LEU A 190 2.09 -10.35 14.12
N GLY A 191 2.56 -9.16 13.78
CA GLY A 191 3.40 -8.95 12.61
C GLY A 191 4.83 -9.46 12.83
N GLY A 192 5.55 -9.74 11.75
CA GLY A 192 6.91 -10.30 11.82
C GLY A 192 7.96 -9.41 12.50
N ALA A 193 7.68 -8.13 12.72
CA ALA A 193 8.54 -7.19 13.43
C ALA A 193 8.03 -6.85 14.85
N TYR A 194 7.02 -7.55 15.33
CA TYR A 194 6.51 -7.38 16.70
C TYR A 194 7.55 -7.86 17.71
N SER A 195 7.88 -7.04 18.70
CA SER A 195 8.98 -7.30 19.64
C SER A 195 8.55 -7.34 21.12
N HIS A 196 7.29 -7.06 21.43
CA HIS A 196 6.78 -7.05 22.80
C HIS A 196 6.42 -8.46 23.25
N LYS A 197 7.10 -8.97 24.30
CA LYS A 197 6.96 -10.36 24.75
C LYS A 197 5.80 -10.56 25.72
N GLU A 198 5.31 -9.53 26.32
CA GLU A 198 4.28 -9.53 27.36
C GLU A 198 2.95 -10.10 26.86
N ILE A 199 2.69 -10.01 25.55
CA ILE A 199 1.47 -10.54 24.93
C ILE A 199 1.33 -12.05 25.10
N PHE A 200 2.45 -12.79 25.19
CA PHE A 200 2.44 -14.26 25.37
C PHE A 200 1.98 -14.71 26.75
N ASN A 201 1.85 -13.79 27.71
CA ASN A 201 1.27 -14.08 29.03
C ASN A 201 -0.25 -14.31 28.98
N PHE A 202 -0.89 -14.02 27.82
CA PHE A 202 -2.33 -14.23 27.59
C PHE A 202 -2.64 -15.48 26.77
N GLU A 203 -1.63 -16.29 26.42
CA GLU A 203 -1.84 -17.59 25.76
C GLU A 203 -2.30 -18.62 26.80
N GLU A 204 -3.50 -19.18 26.63
CA GLU A 204 -4.01 -20.36 27.29
C GLU A 204 -4.16 -21.53 26.31
#